data_36ee10d80310b7ddfc605e82364a3579
#
_entry.id   36ee10d80310b7ddfc605e82364a3579
#
_cell.length_a   1.000
_cell.length_b   1.000
_cell.length_c   1.000
_cell.angle_alpha   90.00
_cell.angle_beta   90.00
_cell.angle_gamma   90.00
#
_symmetry.space_group_name_H-M   'P 1'
#
loop_
_entity.id
_entity.type
_entity.pdbx_description
1 polymer ?
#
loop_
_entity_poly.entity_id
_entity_poly.type
_entity_poly.pdbx_seq_one_letter_code
_entity_poly.pdbx_strand_id
1 'polypeptide(L)'
;MSTSAQPDLFTFLHIDLNSFFASVEQQLHPEFRGKPTGVTATMADTGTLIAASYEAKALGIKTGTKVAEARAICPAICLVASDHSVYADFSHRIAAAVERICPVAHTPSIDEMVCQLIGREREPPNARQIALAVKQAIQDDVGDTLRCSIGMAPNRYLAKIASDMQKPDGLIGLLPSQLPRSIAHLELRDLPGVGARTEARLNAKGITTMPELLALDRNGMHKLWNSVWGERLYHWIRGEETGDDGAPVDSGIQKSLGHSHVLAPEHRTDAGAWAVAHKLLHKASMRLRMEHFYAASMSVTIRYSLNRAQAATAAKVKKHTSGITQTGWGMEARFRSAQDTLTLLEVLQACWRQRPHG
;
A
#
# COMPACT_ATOMS: atom_id res chain seq x y z
N MET A 1 -14.95 -37.65 14.30
CA MET A 1 -13.70 -37.54 13.53
C MET A 1 -12.83 -36.57 14.28
N SER A 2 -11.72 -37.04 14.84
CA SER A 2 -10.78 -36.20 15.60
C SER A 2 -10.12 -35.24 14.60
N THR A 3 -10.43 -33.97 14.68
CA THR A 3 -9.68 -32.92 14.00
C THR A 3 -8.31 -32.88 14.66
N SER A 4 -7.30 -33.45 14.00
CA SER A 4 -5.91 -33.27 14.41
C SER A 4 -5.64 -31.78 14.44
N ALA A 5 -5.35 -31.24 15.64
CA ALA A 5 -4.99 -29.83 15.78
C ALA A 5 -3.81 -29.53 14.85
N GLN A 6 -3.95 -28.51 14.01
CA GLN A 6 -2.81 -28.02 13.22
C GLN A 6 -1.65 -27.68 14.15
N PRO A 7 -0.42 -28.08 13.82
CA PRO A 7 0.73 -27.74 14.64
C PRO A 7 0.90 -26.20 14.69
N ASP A 8 1.31 -25.70 15.85
CA ASP A 8 1.61 -24.28 16.05
C ASP A 8 2.92 -23.90 15.36
N LEU A 9 2.84 -23.63 14.05
CA LEU A 9 3.97 -23.30 13.20
C LEU A 9 3.70 -21.99 12.46
N PHE A 10 4.74 -21.18 12.29
CA PHE A 10 4.72 -20.02 11.40
C PHE A 10 5.23 -20.43 10.02
N THR A 11 4.61 -19.90 8.97
CA THR A 11 5.06 -20.15 7.60
C THR A 11 5.65 -18.90 6.97
N PHE A 12 5.19 -17.72 7.41
CA PHE A 12 5.62 -16.45 6.84
C PHE A 12 6.05 -15.45 7.90
N LEU A 13 7.08 -14.67 7.54
CA LEU A 13 7.42 -13.41 8.18
C LEU A 13 6.99 -12.29 7.25
N HIS A 14 6.25 -11.30 7.75
CA HIS A 14 5.97 -10.05 7.06
C HIS A 14 6.74 -8.93 7.75
N ILE A 15 7.65 -8.30 7.04
CA ILE A 15 8.52 -7.22 7.50
C ILE A 15 7.97 -5.92 6.94
N ASP A 16 7.65 -4.96 7.80
CA ASP A 16 7.07 -3.65 7.45
C ASP A 16 7.96 -2.54 8.03
N LEU A 17 8.59 -1.75 7.17
CA LEU A 17 9.52 -0.69 7.56
C LEU A 17 8.74 0.50 8.16
N ASN A 18 9.07 0.87 9.36
CA ASN A 18 8.33 1.86 10.12
C ASN A 18 8.58 3.29 9.63
N SER A 19 7.53 3.97 9.15
CA SER A 19 7.59 5.34 8.61
C SER A 19 8.72 5.53 7.58
N PHE A 20 8.93 4.55 6.71
CA PHE A 20 10.13 4.29 5.92
C PHE A 20 10.80 5.55 5.37
N PHE A 21 10.11 6.36 4.54
CA PHE A 21 10.73 7.55 3.95
C PHE A 21 11.19 8.56 5.00
N ALA A 22 10.41 8.78 6.04
CA ALA A 22 10.80 9.70 7.11
C ALA A 22 11.98 9.15 7.91
N SER A 23 12.05 7.84 8.15
CA SER A 23 13.19 7.19 8.81
C SER A 23 14.46 7.24 7.96
N VAL A 24 14.35 7.12 6.63
CA VAL A 24 15.47 7.33 5.70
C VAL A 24 15.99 8.76 5.78
N GLU A 25 15.09 9.77 5.80
CA GLU A 25 15.51 11.17 5.95
C GLU A 25 16.19 11.41 7.31
N GLN A 26 15.72 10.83 8.40
CA GLN A 26 16.38 10.88 9.70
C GLN A 26 17.72 10.13 9.74
N GLN A 27 17.91 9.12 8.88
CA GLN A 27 19.19 8.41 8.73
C GLN A 27 20.22 9.27 7.98
N LEU A 28 19.78 9.94 6.93
CA LEU A 28 20.63 10.80 6.09
C LEU A 28 20.96 12.14 6.75
N HIS A 29 20.04 12.66 7.55
CA HIS A 29 20.09 13.95 8.19
C HIS A 29 20.03 13.81 9.72
N PRO A 30 21.17 13.59 10.39
CA PRO A 30 21.22 13.39 11.85
C PRO A 30 20.53 14.50 12.65
N GLU A 31 20.48 15.72 12.10
CA GLU A 31 19.79 16.87 12.69
C GLU A 31 18.27 16.73 12.75
N PHE A 32 17.67 15.77 12.01
CA PHE A 32 16.22 15.47 12.05
C PHE A 32 15.88 14.36 13.05
N ARG A 33 16.87 13.66 13.58
CA ARG A 33 16.66 12.59 14.57
C ARG A 33 15.94 13.11 15.81
N GLY A 34 14.91 12.39 16.22
CA GLY A 34 14.08 12.78 17.37
C GLY A 34 13.19 14.01 17.14
N LYS A 35 13.13 14.54 15.91
CA LYS A 35 12.28 15.69 15.56
C LYS A 35 11.12 15.27 14.68
N PRO A 36 9.96 15.96 14.78
CA PRO A 36 8.86 15.78 13.84
C PRO A 36 9.34 16.01 12.40
N THR A 37 9.31 14.95 11.59
CA THR A 37 9.79 14.97 10.19
C THR A 37 8.67 14.52 9.26
N GLY A 38 8.45 15.24 8.17
CA GLY A 38 7.47 14.95 7.15
C GLY A 38 8.08 14.95 5.77
N VAL A 39 7.78 13.92 4.97
CA VAL A 39 8.20 13.81 3.57
C VAL A 39 7.03 14.14 2.66
N THR A 40 7.23 15.00 1.66
CA THR A 40 6.18 15.44 0.73
C THR A 40 6.68 15.45 -0.70
N ALA A 41 5.78 15.19 -1.67
CA ALA A 41 6.11 15.30 -3.09
C ALA A 41 6.28 16.76 -3.55
N THR A 42 5.72 17.73 -2.81
CA THR A 42 5.84 19.17 -3.09
C THR A 42 5.81 19.97 -1.78
N MET A 43 6.67 20.96 -1.68
CA MET A 43 6.78 21.86 -0.53
C MET A 43 5.66 22.91 -0.46
N ALA A 44 4.80 22.98 -1.48
CA ALA A 44 3.66 23.89 -1.52
C ALA A 44 2.64 23.54 -0.41
N ASP A 45 1.96 24.53 0.13
CA ASP A 45 0.96 24.37 1.20
C ASP A 45 -0.19 23.42 0.84
N THR A 46 -0.50 23.30 -0.45
CA THR A 46 -1.49 22.34 -0.98
C THR A 46 -0.97 20.92 -1.09
N GLY A 47 0.34 20.71 -0.93
CA GLY A 47 0.96 19.39 -0.91
C GLY A 47 0.46 18.55 0.26
N THR A 48 0.66 17.23 0.18
CA THR A 48 0.34 16.28 1.23
C THR A 48 1.56 15.47 1.61
N LEU A 49 1.67 15.12 2.89
CA LEU A 49 2.73 14.25 3.37
C LEU A 49 2.51 12.82 2.83
N ILE A 50 3.55 12.25 2.25
CA ILE A 50 3.59 10.86 1.83
C ILE A 50 4.15 9.95 2.92
N ALA A 51 4.92 10.51 3.87
CA ALA A 51 5.34 9.84 5.09
C ALA A 51 5.50 10.86 6.23
N ALA A 52 5.38 10.38 7.46
CA ALA A 52 5.59 11.15 8.68
C ALA A 52 6.34 10.31 9.71
N SER A 53 7.32 10.89 10.40
CA SER A 53 8.05 10.22 11.48
C SER A 53 7.14 9.95 12.68
N TYR A 54 7.59 9.12 13.61
CA TYR A 54 6.80 8.83 14.81
C TYR A 54 6.65 10.04 15.72
N GLU A 55 7.64 10.93 15.75
CA GLU A 55 7.55 12.21 16.46
C GLU A 55 6.46 13.11 15.85
N ALA A 56 6.33 13.13 14.51
CA ALA A 56 5.25 13.85 13.84
C ALA A 56 3.88 13.18 14.07
N LYS A 57 3.81 11.83 14.04
CA LYS A 57 2.60 11.07 14.34
C LYS A 57 2.10 11.30 15.77
N ALA A 58 3.00 11.44 16.74
CA ALA A 58 2.65 11.76 18.14
C ALA A 58 1.94 13.12 18.28
N LEU A 59 2.17 14.04 17.34
CA LEU A 59 1.49 15.35 17.27
C LEU A 59 0.20 15.29 16.40
N GLY A 60 -0.22 14.10 15.92
CA GLY A 60 -1.37 13.93 15.04
C GLY A 60 -1.09 14.16 13.55
N ILE A 61 0.17 14.44 13.16
CA ILE A 61 0.59 14.60 11.77
C ILE A 61 0.89 13.23 11.18
N LYS A 62 0.17 12.84 10.11
CA LYS A 62 0.27 11.52 9.49
C LYS A 62 0.33 11.59 7.97
N THR A 63 0.56 10.47 7.31
CA THR A 63 0.43 10.34 5.85
C THR A 63 -0.93 10.86 5.39
N GLY A 64 -0.94 11.73 4.37
CA GLY A 64 -2.13 12.40 3.87
C GLY A 64 -2.42 13.77 4.52
N THR A 65 -1.77 14.15 5.63
CA THR A 65 -1.85 15.50 6.21
C THR A 65 -1.30 16.52 5.21
N LYS A 66 -1.99 17.64 5.03
CA LYS A 66 -1.52 18.73 4.14
C LYS A 66 -0.31 19.44 4.74
N VAL A 67 0.57 19.95 3.88
CA VAL A 67 1.76 20.71 4.30
C VAL A 67 1.37 21.91 5.17
N ALA A 68 0.36 22.69 4.75
CA ALA A 68 -0.15 23.84 5.55
C ALA A 68 -0.68 23.39 6.92
N GLU A 69 -1.39 22.27 7.00
CA GLU A 69 -1.93 21.72 8.25
C GLU A 69 -0.80 21.23 9.16
N ALA A 70 0.19 20.52 8.59
CA ALA A 70 1.35 20.05 9.34
C ALA A 70 2.16 21.21 9.96
N ARG A 71 2.36 22.31 9.20
CA ARG A 71 2.99 23.54 9.70
C ARG A 71 2.16 24.24 10.78
N ALA A 72 0.83 24.22 10.65
CA ALA A 72 -0.06 24.81 11.65
C ALA A 72 -0.02 24.01 12.97
N ILE A 73 0.07 22.67 12.92
CA ILE A 73 0.18 21.79 14.09
C ILE A 73 1.57 21.91 14.72
N CYS A 74 2.62 21.88 13.90
CA CYS A 74 4.02 21.95 14.34
C CYS A 74 4.81 22.91 13.43
N PRO A 75 4.94 24.21 13.80
CA PRO A 75 5.72 25.17 13.00
C PRO A 75 7.19 24.78 12.81
N ALA A 76 7.74 24.00 13.72
CA ALA A 76 9.13 23.50 13.68
C ALA A 76 9.29 22.15 12.96
N ILE A 77 8.27 21.65 12.26
CA ILE A 77 8.34 20.39 11.54
C ILE A 77 9.43 20.43 10.45
N CYS A 78 10.28 19.41 10.41
CA CYS A 78 11.25 19.23 9.35
C CYS A 78 10.52 18.66 8.12
N LEU A 79 10.36 19.47 7.07
CA LEU A 79 9.72 19.05 5.82
C LEU A 79 10.78 18.83 4.76
N VAL A 80 10.70 17.66 4.09
CA VAL A 80 11.64 17.25 3.05
C VAL A 80 10.87 16.92 1.77
N ALA A 81 11.42 17.37 0.63
CA ALA A 81 10.93 16.93 -0.68
C ALA A 81 11.38 15.49 -0.94
N SER A 82 10.46 14.64 -1.39
CA SER A 82 10.74 13.22 -1.59
C SER A 82 11.75 12.98 -2.72
N ASP A 83 12.75 12.14 -2.46
CA ASP A 83 13.64 11.57 -3.46
C ASP A 83 13.43 10.05 -3.54
N HIS A 84 12.65 9.61 -4.53
CA HIS A 84 12.34 8.19 -4.70
C HIS A 84 13.55 7.33 -5.08
N SER A 85 14.61 7.91 -5.65
CA SER A 85 15.82 7.16 -6.01
C SER A 85 16.59 6.77 -4.75
N VAL A 86 16.67 7.67 -3.78
CA VAL A 86 17.27 7.42 -2.47
C VAL A 86 16.49 6.34 -1.71
N TYR A 87 15.15 6.43 -1.70
CA TYR A 87 14.34 5.41 -0.99
C TYR A 87 14.43 4.03 -1.64
N ALA A 88 14.54 3.98 -2.97
CA ALA A 88 14.77 2.71 -3.68
C ALA A 88 16.13 2.11 -3.32
N ASP A 89 17.20 2.90 -3.23
CA ASP A 89 18.52 2.44 -2.80
C ASP A 89 18.46 1.85 -1.37
N PHE A 90 17.87 2.58 -0.44
CA PHE A 90 17.70 2.08 0.93
C PHE A 90 16.86 0.79 0.99
N SER A 91 15.78 0.70 0.21
CA SER A 91 14.96 -0.51 0.10
C SER A 91 15.78 -1.70 -0.40
N HIS A 92 16.61 -1.52 -1.43
CA HIS A 92 17.49 -2.58 -1.94
C HIS A 92 18.54 -2.99 -0.91
N ARG A 93 19.14 -2.07 -0.19
CA ARG A 93 20.12 -2.36 0.87
C ARG A 93 19.47 -3.14 2.02
N ILE A 94 18.24 -2.75 2.41
CA ILE A 94 17.46 -3.48 3.42
C ILE A 94 17.12 -4.88 2.93
N ALA A 95 16.64 -5.02 1.68
CA ALA A 95 16.35 -6.32 1.09
C ALA A 95 17.60 -7.24 1.10
N ALA A 96 18.76 -6.70 0.76
CA ALA A 96 20.02 -7.45 0.81
C ALA A 96 20.41 -7.85 2.24
N ALA A 97 20.15 -7.01 3.23
CA ALA A 97 20.39 -7.35 4.64
C ALA A 97 19.45 -8.47 5.12
N VAL A 98 18.17 -8.40 4.76
CA VAL A 98 17.16 -9.42 5.06
C VAL A 98 17.49 -10.74 4.38
N GLU A 99 17.83 -10.72 3.09
CA GLU A 99 18.14 -11.90 2.27
C GLU A 99 19.27 -12.77 2.85
N ARG A 100 20.24 -12.17 3.54
CA ARG A 100 21.31 -12.91 4.22
C ARG A 100 20.84 -13.70 5.44
N ILE A 101 19.72 -13.32 6.03
CA ILE A 101 19.15 -13.99 7.21
C ILE A 101 18.05 -14.96 6.81
N CYS A 102 17.14 -14.52 5.94
CA CYS A 102 16.00 -15.30 5.47
C CYS A 102 15.65 -14.89 4.04
N PRO A 103 15.55 -15.85 3.09
CA PRO A 103 15.22 -15.53 1.69
C PRO A 103 13.93 -14.73 1.55
N VAL A 104 13.99 -13.63 0.79
CA VAL A 104 12.84 -12.77 0.49
C VAL A 104 12.02 -13.42 -0.62
N ALA A 105 10.89 -13.99 -0.27
CA ALA A 105 9.99 -14.66 -1.22
C ALA A 105 9.16 -13.65 -2.05
N HIS A 106 8.87 -12.46 -1.50
CA HIS A 106 8.05 -11.44 -2.17
C HIS A 106 8.27 -10.06 -1.55
N THR A 107 8.17 -9.01 -2.39
CA THR A 107 8.27 -7.59 -1.98
C THR A 107 6.99 -6.88 -2.39
N PRO A 108 5.97 -6.81 -1.51
CA PRO A 108 4.66 -6.21 -1.83
C PRO A 108 4.74 -4.71 -2.16
N SER A 109 5.65 -4.00 -1.51
CA SER A 109 5.91 -2.57 -1.69
C SER A 109 7.37 -2.22 -1.43
N ILE A 110 7.75 -0.96 -1.61
CA ILE A 110 9.11 -0.46 -1.35
C ILE A 110 9.53 -0.59 0.13
N ASP A 111 8.57 -0.73 1.04
CA ASP A 111 8.74 -0.78 2.49
C ASP A 111 8.24 -2.10 3.12
N GLU A 112 7.84 -3.08 2.29
CA GLU A 112 7.36 -4.36 2.79
C GLU A 112 8.07 -5.54 2.11
N MET A 113 8.42 -6.54 2.92
CA MET A 113 9.06 -7.77 2.47
C MET A 113 8.42 -8.97 3.15
N VAL A 114 8.33 -10.08 2.43
CA VAL A 114 7.78 -11.34 2.94
C VAL A 114 8.84 -12.42 2.78
N CYS A 115 9.19 -13.08 3.89
CA CYS A 115 10.04 -14.26 3.90
C CYS A 115 9.18 -15.50 4.18
N GLN A 116 9.54 -16.62 3.56
CA GLN A 116 8.90 -17.91 3.81
C GLN A 116 9.81 -18.79 4.65
N LEU A 117 9.31 -19.25 5.80
CA LEU A 117 10.01 -20.14 6.70
C LEU A 117 9.83 -21.59 6.28
N ILE A 118 10.89 -22.39 6.41
CA ILE A 118 10.90 -23.81 6.03
C ILE A 118 11.39 -24.69 7.18
N GLY A 119 10.94 -25.94 7.20
CA GLY A 119 11.41 -26.93 8.17
C GLY A 119 11.32 -26.44 9.62
N ARG A 120 12.43 -26.48 10.35
CA ARG A 120 12.53 -26.08 11.77
C ARG A 120 12.46 -24.56 12.00
N GLU A 121 12.67 -23.75 10.97
CA GLU A 121 12.50 -22.30 11.05
C GLU A 121 11.07 -21.92 11.42
N ARG A 122 10.08 -22.77 11.07
CA ARG A 122 8.67 -22.57 11.35
C ARG A 122 8.30 -22.69 12.84
N GLU A 123 9.14 -23.31 13.64
CA GLU A 123 8.95 -23.45 15.08
C GLU A 123 8.99 -22.06 15.74
N PRO A 124 8.05 -21.73 16.67
CA PRO A 124 7.95 -20.38 17.23
C PRO A 124 9.25 -19.79 17.81
N PRO A 125 10.08 -20.53 18.55
CA PRO A 125 11.36 -20.01 19.04
C PRO A 125 12.33 -19.65 17.91
N ASN A 126 12.43 -20.50 16.89
CA ASN A 126 13.34 -20.31 15.75
C ASN A 126 12.89 -19.15 14.86
N ALA A 127 11.59 -19.09 14.53
CA ALA A 127 11.01 -17.98 13.78
C ALA A 127 11.24 -16.64 14.49
N ARG A 128 11.10 -16.59 15.81
CA ARG A 128 11.38 -15.40 16.60
C ARG A 128 12.86 -14.99 16.54
N GLN A 129 13.78 -15.96 16.61
CA GLN A 129 15.21 -15.67 16.48
C GLN A 129 15.56 -15.11 15.11
N ILE A 130 15.02 -15.69 14.03
CA ILE A 130 15.17 -15.18 12.67
C ILE A 130 14.66 -13.74 12.57
N ALA A 131 13.45 -13.46 13.08
CA ALA A 131 12.88 -12.12 13.05
C ALA A 131 13.74 -11.09 13.82
N LEU A 132 14.30 -11.46 14.97
CA LEU A 132 15.22 -10.60 15.72
C LEU A 132 16.53 -10.37 14.97
N ALA A 133 17.08 -11.41 14.33
CA ALA A 133 18.28 -11.31 13.51
C ALA A 133 18.05 -10.39 12.29
N VAL A 134 16.87 -10.44 11.66
CA VAL A 134 16.47 -9.50 10.58
C VAL A 134 16.47 -8.06 11.09
N LYS A 135 15.85 -7.77 12.23
CA LYS A 135 15.85 -6.43 12.82
C LYS A 135 17.27 -5.92 13.07
N GLN A 136 18.12 -6.77 13.65
CA GLN A 136 19.51 -6.44 13.96
C GLN A 136 20.30 -6.17 12.67
N ALA A 137 20.17 -7.04 11.65
CA ALA A 137 20.87 -6.87 10.38
C ALA A 137 20.48 -5.54 9.67
N ILE A 138 19.20 -5.12 9.73
CA ILE A 138 18.78 -3.83 9.18
C ILE A 138 19.48 -2.67 9.92
N GLN A 139 19.55 -2.73 11.24
CA GLN A 139 20.21 -1.69 12.04
C GLN A 139 21.71 -1.61 11.78
N ASP A 140 22.39 -2.75 11.75
CA ASP A 140 23.84 -2.82 11.64
C ASP A 140 24.33 -2.46 10.23
N ASP A 141 23.63 -2.92 9.20
CA ASP A 141 24.10 -2.80 7.81
C ASP A 141 23.55 -1.59 7.06
N VAL A 142 22.40 -1.05 7.50
CA VAL A 142 21.74 0.04 6.76
C VAL A 142 21.63 1.30 7.59
N GLY A 143 21.21 1.18 8.86
CA GLY A 143 21.18 2.33 9.75
C GLY A 143 20.26 2.18 10.96
N ASP A 144 20.64 2.82 12.05
CA ASP A 144 20.03 2.72 13.37
C ASP A 144 18.66 3.42 13.51
N THR A 145 18.31 4.32 12.59
CA THR A 145 16.98 4.94 12.53
C THR A 145 15.96 4.07 11.80
N LEU A 146 16.44 3.07 11.05
CA LEU A 146 15.59 2.19 10.24
C LEU A 146 15.09 1.02 11.09
N ARG A 147 13.84 1.13 11.52
CA ARG A 147 13.15 0.10 12.28
C ARG A 147 12.07 -0.57 11.45
N CYS A 148 11.76 -1.81 11.78
CA CYS A 148 10.65 -2.55 11.16
C CYS A 148 9.79 -3.23 12.21
N SER A 149 8.50 -3.39 11.90
CA SER A 149 7.62 -4.29 12.61
C SER A 149 7.52 -5.61 11.85
N ILE A 150 7.61 -6.73 12.55
CA ILE A 150 7.59 -8.06 11.95
C ILE A 150 6.40 -8.84 12.50
N GLY A 151 5.57 -9.35 11.58
CA GLY A 151 4.50 -10.28 11.87
C GLY A 151 4.86 -11.69 11.45
N MET A 152 4.61 -12.68 12.31
CA MET A 152 4.81 -14.11 12.07
C MET A 152 3.46 -14.81 12.06
N ALA A 153 3.13 -15.58 11.02
CA ALA A 153 1.83 -16.23 10.93
C ALA A 153 1.86 -17.46 9.98
N PRO A 154 0.80 -18.31 10.01
CA PRO A 154 0.68 -19.45 9.10
C PRO A 154 0.47 -19.06 7.63
N ASN A 155 -0.03 -17.86 7.34
CA ASN A 155 -0.19 -17.35 5.97
C ASN A 155 0.21 -15.87 5.88
N ARG A 156 0.40 -15.37 4.64
CA ARG A 156 0.86 -13.99 4.38
C ARG A 156 -0.14 -12.95 4.86
N TYR A 157 -1.43 -13.21 4.74
CA TYR A 157 -2.48 -12.28 5.15
C TYR A 157 -2.43 -11.99 6.64
N LEU A 158 -2.33 -13.04 7.46
CA LEU A 158 -2.20 -12.92 8.91
C LEU A 158 -0.84 -12.36 9.33
N ALA A 159 0.24 -12.69 8.59
CA ALA A 159 1.56 -12.13 8.86
C ALA A 159 1.57 -10.59 8.66
N LYS A 160 0.85 -10.09 7.63
CA LYS A 160 0.64 -8.65 7.45
C LYS A 160 -0.15 -8.04 8.60
N ILE A 161 -1.26 -8.65 9.02
CA ILE A 161 -2.04 -8.20 10.18
C ILE A 161 -1.14 -8.13 11.42
N ALA A 162 -0.38 -9.19 11.69
CA ALA A 162 0.51 -9.25 12.85
C ALA A 162 1.56 -8.12 12.84
N SER A 163 2.12 -7.76 11.67
CA SER A 163 3.08 -6.66 11.56
C SER A 163 2.48 -5.29 11.85
N ASP A 164 1.15 -5.14 11.63
CA ASP A 164 0.43 -3.89 11.89
C ASP A 164 -0.07 -3.77 13.34
N MET A 165 -0.21 -4.89 14.08
CA MET A 165 -0.76 -4.90 15.45
C MET A 165 0.10 -4.17 16.46
N GLN A 166 1.41 -4.08 16.22
CA GLN A 166 2.34 -3.36 17.09
C GLN A 166 3.33 -2.54 16.25
N LYS A 167 3.14 -1.23 16.23
CA LYS A 167 4.05 -0.26 15.58
C LYS A 167 4.37 0.88 16.53
N PRO A 168 5.61 1.40 16.59
CA PRO A 168 6.79 0.95 15.84
C PRO A 168 7.50 -0.25 16.47
N ASP A 169 8.40 -0.86 15.70
CA ASP A 169 9.38 -1.85 16.14
C ASP A 169 8.77 -3.12 16.77
N GLY A 170 7.52 -3.46 16.37
CA GLY A 170 6.79 -4.61 16.88
C GLY A 170 7.35 -5.95 16.42
N LEU A 171 6.99 -7.00 17.17
CA LEU A 171 7.27 -8.40 16.84
C LEU A 171 6.13 -9.28 17.37
N ILE A 172 5.18 -9.59 16.49
CA ILE A 172 3.94 -10.31 16.84
C ILE A 172 3.88 -11.64 16.07
N GLY A 173 3.52 -12.71 16.79
CA GLY A 173 3.21 -14.01 16.21
C GLY A 173 1.74 -14.38 16.41
N LEU A 174 1.08 -14.84 15.36
CA LEU A 174 -0.28 -15.38 15.39
C LEU A 174 -0.23 -16.89 15.16
N LEU A 175 -0.37 -17.67 16.21
CA LEU A 175 -0.34 -19.14 16.16
C LEU A 175 -1.68 -19.71 15.67
N PRO A 176 -1.71 -20.81 14.89
CA PRO A 176 -2.93 -21.47 14.45
C PRO A 176 -3.91 -21.77 15.59
N SER A 177 -3.42 -22.28 16.74
CA SER A 177 -4.25 -22.60 17.91
C SER A 177 -4.96 -21.40 18.55
N GLN A 178 -4.45 -20.19 18.31
CA GLN A 178 -5.00 -18.94 18.86
C GLN A 178 -6.01 -18.28 17.93
N LEU A 179 -6.09 -18.74 16.66
CA LEU A 179 -6.96 -18.17 15.64
C LEU A 179 -8.39 -18.72 15.73
N PRO A 180 -9.40 -17.93 15.39
CA PRO A 180 -9.33 -16.51 15.04
C PRO A 180 -9.41 -15.55 16.25
N ARG A 181 -9.35 -16.06 17.49
CA ARG A 181 -9.55 -15.27 18.72
C ARG A 181 -8.53 -14.15 18.89
N SER A 182 -7.28 -14.39 18.50
CA SER A 182 -6.18 -13.42 18.64
C SER A 182 -6.37 -12.14 17.82
N ILE A 183 -7.25 -12.15 16.82
CA ILE A 183 -7.57 -10.98 15.97
C ILE A 183 -8.97 -10.41 16.24
N ALA A 184 -9.73 -10.97 17.19
CA ALA A 184 -11.12 -10.55 17.46
C ALA A 184 -11.24 -9.12 18.03
N HIS A 185 -10.16 -8.58 18.60
CA HIS A 185 -10.11 -7.24 19.17
C HIS A 185 -9.80 -6.13 18.14
N LEU A 186 -9.45 -6.50 16.91
CA LEU A 186 -9.12 -5.56 15.84
C LEU A 186 -10.37 -4.85 15.32
N GLU A 187 -10.17 -3.69 14.70
CA GLU A 187 -11.20 -3.03 13.91
C GLU A 187 -11.30 -3.66 12.52
N LEU A 188 -12.46 -3.53 11.85
CA LEU A 188 -12.63 -4.05 10.48
C LEU A 188 -11.62 -3.43 9.50
N ARG A 189 -11.18 -2.20 9.77
CA ARG A 189 -10.20 -1.47 8.93
C ARG A 189 -8.76 -1.95 9.10
N ASP A 190 -8.47 -2.70 10.16
CA ASP A 190 -7.16 -3.30 10.37
C ASP A 190 -6.93 -4.50 9.44
N LEU A 191 -8.00 -4.99 8.81
CA LEU A 191 -7.91 -6.05 7.82
C LEU A 191 -7.37 -5.50 6.49
N PRO A 192 -6.26 -6.03 5.94
CA PRO A 192 -5.77 -5.67 4.62
C PRO A 192 -6.87 -5.79 3.55
N GLY A 193 -7.06 -4.73 2.75
CA GLY A 193 -8.11 -4.63 1.74
C GLY A 193 -9.47 -4.11 2.25
N VAL A 194 -9.61 -3.84 3.55
CA VAL A 194 -10.79 -3.21 4.13
C VAL A 194 -10.55 -1.72 4.36
N GLY A 195 -10.80 -0.90 3.35
CA GLY A 195 -10.80 0.56 3.46
C GLY A 195 -12.17 1.12 3.86
N ALA A 196 -12.27 2.44 4.03
CA ALA A 196 -13.49 3.14 4.45
C ALA A 196 -14.77 2.79 3.64
N ARG A 197 -14.62 2.52 2.32
CA ARG A 197 -15.76 2.13 1.48
C ARG A 197 -16.20 0.70 1.74
N THR A 198 -15.26 -0.21 1.97
CA THR A 198 -15.56 -1.60 2.30
C THR A 198 -16.21 -1.67 3.67
N GLU A 199 -15.66 -1.00 4.68
CA GLU A 199 -16.24 -0.90 6.03
C GLU A 199 -17.68 -0.34 5.98
N ALA A 200 -17.93 0.77 5.27
CA ALA A 200 -19.29 1.31 5.13
C ALA A 200 -20.27 0.30 4.48
N ARG A 201 -19.79 -0.52 3.54
CA ARG A 201 -20.59 -1.60 2.94
C ARG A 201 -20.85 -2.74 3.91
N LEU A 202 -19.87 -3.11 4.74
CA LEU A 202 -20.04 -4.11 5.80
C LEU A 202 -21.05 -3.63 6.83
N ASN A 203 -20.90 -2.40 7.32
CA ASN A 203 -21.80 -1.78 8.28
C ASN A 203 -23.25 -1.71 7.77
N ALA A 204 -23.45 -1.39 6.48
CA ALA A 204 -24.76 -1.40 5.85
C ALA A 204 -25.41 -2.80 5.80
N LYS A 205 -24.62 -3.86 5.96
CA LYS A 205 -25.08 -5.26 6.03
C LYS A 205 -25.12 -5.79 7.47
N GLY A 206 -24.95 -4.92 8.48
CA GLY A 206 -25.02 -5.28 9.90
C GLY A 206 -23.73 -5.85 10.48
N ILE A 207 -22.60 -5.78 9.75
CA ILE A 207 -21.29 -6.21 10.26
C ILE A 207 -20.48 -4.96 10.61
N THR A 208 -20.37 -4.68 11.90
CA THR A 208 -19.72 -3.47 12.45
C THR A 208 -18.47 -3.79 13.26
N THR A 209 -18.30 -5.03 13.68
CA THR A 209 -17.21 -5.50 14.54
C THR A 209 -16.55 -6.76 14.00
N MET A 210 -15.31 -7.01 14.43
CA MET A 210 -14.60 -8.26 14.10
C MET A 210 -15.32 -9.50 14.63
N PRO A 211 -15.83 -9.56 15.87
CA PRO A 211 -16.61 -10.73 16.32
C PRO A 211 -17.80 -11.08 15.42
N GLU A 212 -18.54 -10.06 14.94
CA GLU A 212 -19.66 -10.29 14.01
C GLU A 212 -19.16 -10.85 12.67
N LEU A 213 -18.03 -10.34 12.16
CA LEU A 213 -17.40 -10.86 10.95
C LEU A 213 -16.93 -12.31 11.14
N LEU A 214 -16.27 -12.60 12.25
CA LEU A 214 -15.74 -13.93 12.57
C LEU A 214 -16.83 -14.98 12.83
N ALA A 215 -18.04 -14.55 13.21
CA ALA A 215 -19.20 -15.42 13.40
C ALA A 215 -19.81 -15.93 12.07
N LEU A 216 -19.47 -15.30 10.94
CA LEU A 216 -19.97 -15.76 9.64
C LEU A 216 -19.31 -17.07 9.22
N ASP A 217 -20.13 -17.93 8.61
CA ASP A 217 -19.64 -19.09 7.90
C ASP A 217 -19.05 -18.71 6.51
N ARG A 218 -18.48 -19.69 5.80
CA ARG A 218 -17.90 -19.48 4.49
C ARG A 218 -18.89 -18.87 3.49
N ASN A 219 -20.13 -19.36 3.49
CA ASN A 219 -21.19 -18.88 2.58
C ASN A 219 -21.60 -17.44 2.94
N GLY A 220 -21.70 -17.11 4.23
CA GLY A 220 -21.92 -15.75 4.71
C GLY A 220 -20.85 -14.78 4.24
N MET A 221 -19.58 -15.17 4.35
CA MET A 221 -18.45 -14.39 3.86
C MET A 221 -18.51 -14.21 2.34
N HIS A 222 -18.82 -15.26 1.57
CA HIS A 222 -19.00 -15.13 0.12
C HIS A 222 -20.09 -14.13 -0.24
N LYS A 223 -21.27 -14.24 0.38
CA LYS A 223 -22.42 -13.33 0.16
C LYS A 223 -22.09 -11.90 0.56
N LEU A 224 -21.35 -11.71 1.67
CA LEU A 224 -20.97 -10.41 2.18
C LEU A 224 -20.10 -9.64 1.18
N TRP A 225 -19.10 -10.31 0.59
CA TRP A 225 -18.19 -9.74 -0.42
C TRP A 225 -18.72 -9.84 -1.85
N ASN A 226 -19.66 -10.74 -2.11
CA ASN A 226 -20.15 -11.10 -3.44
C ASN A 226 -19.00 -11.51 -4.38
N SER A 227 -18.04 -12.26 -3.85
CA SER A 227 -16.85 -12.71 -4.58
C SER A 227 -16.14 -13.85 -3.86
N VAL A 228 -15.34 -14.61 -4.59
CA VAL A 228 -14.44 -15.66 -4.06
C VAL A 228 -13.46 -15.10 -3.01
N TRP A 229 -13.16 -13.81 -3.06
CA TRP A 229 -12.30 -13.17 -2.06
C TRP A 229 -12.87 -13.32 -0.64
N GLY A 230 -14.20 -13.24 -0.47
CA GLY A 230 -14.84 -13.48 0.83
C GLY A 230 -14.62 -14.89 1.37
N GLU A 231 -14.65 -15.91 0.50
CA GLU A 231 -14.35 -17.28 0.89
C GLU A 231 -12.88 -17.45 1.28
N ARG A 232 -11.96 -16.86 0.50
CA ARG A 232 -10.53 -16.88 0.83
C ARG A 232 -10.26 -16.21 2.17
N LEU A 233 -10.86 -15.04 2.40
CA LEU A 233 -10.75 -14.33 3.67
C LEU A 233 -11.20 -15.19 4.85
N TYR A 234 -12.31 -15.95 4.68
CA TYR A 234 -12.78 -16.89 5.71
C TYR A 234 -11.68 -17.86 6.16
N HIS A 235 -10.97 -18.46 5.19
CA HIS A 235 -9.89 -19.39 5.46
C HIS A 235 -8.63 -18.69 6.01
N TRP A 236 -8.24 -17.57 5.41
CA TRP A 236 -7.03 -16.86 5.81
C TRP A 236 -7.07 -16.41 7.27
N ILE A 237 -8.17 -15.78 7.72
CA ILE A 237 -8.29 -15.30 9.10
C ILE A 237 -8.39 -16.44 10.14
N ARG A 238 -8.53 -17.67 9.70
CA ARG A 238 -8.51 -18.88 10.53
C ARG A 238 -7.17 -19.62 10.47
N GLY A 239 -6.22 -19.10 9.70
CA GLY A 239 -4.90 -19.72 9.55
C GLY A 239 -4.88 -20.95 8.66
N GLU A 240 -5.97 -21.21 7.93
CA GLU A 240 -6.07 -22.37 7.05
C GLU A 240 -5.23 -22.17 5.77
N GLU A 241 -4.53 -23.22 5.34
CA GLU A 241 -3.79 -23.22 4.07
C GLU A 241 -4.78 -23.51 2.93
N THR A 242 -4.92 -22.56 2.01
CA THR A 242 -5.85 -22.69 0.87
C THR A 242 -5.15 -22.94 -0.46
N GLY A 243 -3.84 -23.14 -0.46
CA GLY A 243 -3.01 -23.14 -1.67
C GLY A 243 -2.85 -21.74 -2.32
N ASP A 244 -3.59 -20.77 -1.81
CA ASP A 244 -3.55 -19.35 -2.17
C ASP A 244 -3.34 -18.57 -0.86
N ASP A 245 -2.11 -18.22 -0.59
CA ASP A 245 -1.66 -17.64 0.68
C ASP A 245 -1.98 -16.13 0.84
N GLY A 246 -2.92 -15.63 0.04
CA GLY A 246 -3.35 -14.23 0.08
C GLY A 246 -2.44 -13.27 -0.70
N ALA A 247 -1.39 -13.78 -1.29
CA ALA A 247 -0.63 -12.99 -2.24
C ALA A 247 -1.45 -12.84 -3.55
N PRO A 248 -1.41 -11.68 -4.21
CA PRO A 248 -1.69 -11.65 -5.63
C PRO A 248 -0.78 -12.73 -6.25
N VAL A 249 -1.36 -13.63 -7.07
CA VAL A 249 -0.53 -14.55 -7.85
C VAL A 249 0.42 -13.66 -8.65
N ASP A 250 1.59 -13.45 -8.11
CA ASP A 250 2.65 -12.78 -8.83
C ASP A 250 3.14 -13.78 -9.88
N SER A 251 2.53 -13.65 -11.05
CA SER A 251 2.95 -14.44 -12.21
C SER A 251 4.38 -14.04 -12.65
N GLY A 252 5.06 -13.16 -11.91
CA GLY A 252 6.33 -12.57 -12.31
C GLY A 252 6.21 -11.71 -13.58
N ILE A 253 5.02 -11.64 -14.17
CA ILE A 253 4.76 -10.88 -15.39
C ILE A 253 4.07 -9.57 -15.01
N GLN A 254 4.76 -8.47 -15.17
CA GLN A 254 4.19 -7.14 -15.01
C GLN A 254 3.06 -6.93 -16.04
N LYS A 255 1.81 -6.77 -15.55
CA LYS A 255 0.63 -6.68 -16.42
C LYS A 255 0.36 -5.28 -16.94
N SER A 256 0.91 -4.25 -16.30
CA SER A 256 0.73 -2.85 -16.69
C SER A 256 1.89 -1.98 -16.25
N LEU A 257 2.19 -0.96 -17.04
CA LEU A 257 3.13 0.12 -16.73
C LEU A 257 2.37 1.43 -16.76
N GLY A 258 2.45 2.22 -15.70
CA GLY A 258 1.72 3.47 -15.60
C GLY A 258 2.52 4.57 -14.91
N HIS A 259 2.15 5.80 -15.23
CA HIS A 259 2.60 7.00 -14.53
C HIS A 259 1.40 7.88 -14.20
N SER A 260 1.45 8.54 -13.05
CA SER A 260 0.47 9.54 -12.66
C SER A 260 1.18 10.77 -12.11
N HIS A 261 0.54 11.93 -12.22
CA HIS A 261 1.07 13.19 -11.72
C HIS A 261 -0.07 14.07 -11.21
N VAL A 262 0.16 14.76 -10.08
CA VAL A 262 -0.76 15.78 -9.57
C VAL A 262 -0.35 17.10 -10.21
N LEU A 263 -1.27 17.71 -11.00
CA LEU A 263 -0.97 18.94 -11.70
C LEU A 263 -0.74 20.10 -10.71
N ALA A 264 0.39 20.78 -10.86
CA ALA A 264 0.62 22.07 -10.22
C ALA A 264 -0.43 23.11 -10.68
N PRO A 265 -0.77 24.11 -9.87
CA PRO A 265 -1.83 25.07 -10.20
C PRO A 265 -1.72 25.68 -11.60
N GLU A 266 -0.51 26.02 -12.02
CA GLU A 266 -0.20 26.60 -13.35
C GLU A 266 -0.47 25.65 -14.52
N HIS A 267 -0.46 24.34 -14.27
CA HIS A 267 -0.74 23.30 -15.27
C HIS A 267 -2.17 22.79 -15.27
N ARG A 268 -3.07 23.37 -14.44
CA ARG A 268 -4.48 22.99 -14.36
C ARG A 268 -5.32 23.63 -15.48
N THR A 269 -4.77 23.65 -16.68
CA THR A 269 -5.40 24.05 -17.93
C THR A 269 -5.39 22.88 -18.89
N ASP A 270 -6.19 22.93 -19.95
CA ASP A 270 -6.21 21.89 -20.99
C ASP A 270 -4.84 21.69 -21.63
N ALA A 271 -4.16 22.78 -21.97
CA ALA A 271 -2.81 22.74 -22.54
C ALA A 271 -1.78 22.20 -21.54
N GLY A 272 -1.84 22.62 -20.28
CA GLY A 272 -0.95 22.12 -19.23
C GLY A 272 -1.17 20.64 -18.93
N ALA A 273 -2.42 20.21 -18.83
CA ALA A 273 -2.76 18.81 -18.64
C ALA A 273 -2.31 17.93 -19.82
N TRP A 274 -2.47 18.41 -21.05
CA TRP A 274 -1.95 17.75 -22.25
C TRP A 274 -0.44 17.60 -22.23
N ALA A 275 0.29 18.69 -21.93
CA ALA A 275 1.75 18.67 -21.86
C ALA A 275 2.26 17.66 -20.81
N VAL A 276 1.58 17.59 -19.65
CA VAL A 276 1.93 16.61 -18.61
C VAL A 276 1.59 15.19 -19.07
N ALA A 277 0.42 14.94 -19.67
CA ALA A 277 0.07 13.62 -20.22
C ALA A 277 1.09 13.14 -21.25
N HIS A 278 1.53 14.02 -22.13
CA HIS A 278 2.58 13.78 -23.12
C HIS A 278 3.89 13.37 -22.45
N LYS A 279 4.34 14.14 -21.44
CA LYS A 279 5.55 13.82 -20.65
C LYS A 279 5.43 12.45 -19.93
N LEU A 280 4.27 12.13 -19.36
CA LEU A 280 4.04 10.85 -18.69
C LEU A 280 4.10 9.68 -19.68
N LEU A 281 3.56 9.87 -20.90
CA LEU A 281 3.64 8.86 -21.94
C LEU A 281 5.08 8.61 -22.38
N HIS A 282 5.89 9.64 -22.56
CA HIS A 282 7.31 9.47 -22.87
C HIS A 282 8.04 8.62 -21.83
N LYS A 283 7.76 8.85 -20.53
CA LYS A 283 8.31 8.03 -19.45
C LYS A 283 7.80 6.59 -19.50
N ALA A 284 6.51 6.39 -19.77
CA ALA A 284 5.93 5.05 -19.87
C ALA A 284 6.50 4.27 -21.04
N SER A 285 6.61 4.88 -22.23
CA SER A 285 7.19 4.24 -23.43
C SER A 285 8.68 3.93 -23.29
N MET A 286 9.43 4.79 -22.57
CA MET A 286 10.83 4.49 -22.25
C MET A 286 10.92 3.24 -21.35
N ARG A 287 10.10 3.16 -20.30
CA ARG A 287 10.07 1.98 -19.42
C ARG A 287 9.63 0.72 -20.16
N LEU A 288 8.62 0.79 -21.04
CA LEU A 288 8.21 -0.35 -21.87
C LEU A 288 9.40 -0.95 -22.63
N ARG A 289 10.22 -0.08 -23.25
CA ARG A 289 11.41 -0.51 -23.98
C ARG A 289 12.50 -1.08 -23.09
N MET A 290 12.73 -0.46 -21.91
CA MET A 290 13.73 -0.95 -20.94
C MET A 290 13.36 -2.33 -20.38
N GLU A 291 12.07 -2.56 -20.14
CA GLU A 291 11.53 -3.83 -19.64
C GLU A 291 11.20 -4.83 -20.78
N HIS A 292 11.50 -4.49 -22.03
CA HIS A 292 11.22 -5.31 -23.23
C HIS A 292 9.73 -5.70 -23.41
N PHE A 293 8.79 -4.87 -22.90
CA PHE A 293 7.37 -5.08 -23.06
C PHE A 293 6.76 -4.33 -24.22
N TYR A 294 5.63 -4.84 -24.72
CA TYR A 294 4.78 -4.21 -25.72
C TYR A 294 3.40 -3.95 -25.12
N ALA A 295 2.87 -2.74 -25.31
CA ALA A 295 1.52 -2.40 -24.88
C ALA A 295 0.52 -2.75 -25.98
N ALA A 296 -0.60 -3.38 -25.61
CA ALA A 296 -1.76 -3.64 -26.49
C ALA A 296 -2.99 -2.81 -26.09
N SER A 297 -2.93 -2.12 -24.95
CA SER A 297 -3.96 -1.16 -24.51
C SER A 297 -3.34 0.02 -23.78
N MET A 298 -4.05 1.15 -23.79
CA MET A 298 -3.70 2.36 -23.06
C MET A 298 -4.93 2.89 -22.34
N SER A 299 -4.79 3.18 -21.04
CA SER A 299 -5.81 3.87 -20.25
C SER A 299 -5.32 5.27 -19.88
N VAL A 300 -6.14 6.27 -20.17
CA VAL A 300 -5.88 7.68 -19.82
C VAL A 300 -6.95 8.14 -18.86
N THR A 301 -6.56 8.68 -17.71
CA THR A 301 -7.51 9.16 -16.69
C THR A 301 -7.13 10.55 -16.22
N ILE A 302 -8.11 11.46 -16.17
CA ILE A 302 -7.98 12.81 -15.59
C ILE A 302 -8.97 12.92 -14.45
N ARG A 303 -8.48 13.34 -13.29
CA ARG A 303 -9.32 13.68 -12.14
C ARG A 303 -9.43 15.19 -12.02
N TYR A 304 -10.65 15.69 -11.94
CA TYR A 304 -10.91 17.12 -11.75
C TYR A 304 -11.07 17.43 -10.26
N SER A 305 -10.49 18.53 -9.80
CA SER A 305 -10.78 19.07 -8.48
C SER A 305 -12.04 19.93 -8.57
N LEU A 306 -13.07 19.61 -7.80
CA LEU A 306 -14.24 20.47 -7.68
C LEU A 306 -13.87 21.74 -6.92
N ASN A 307 -14.36 22.90 -7.37
CA ASN A 307 -14.31 24.10 -6.55
C ASN A 307 -15.27 23.95 -5.33
N ARG A 308 -15.17 24.87 -4.35
CA ARG A 308 -15.92 24.77 -3.09
C ARG A 308 -17.45 24.72 -3.30
N ALA A 309 -17.97 25.44 -4.30
CA ALA A 309 -19.40 25.49 -4.63
C ALA A 309 -19.85 24.18 -5.30
N GLN A 310 -19.05 23.64 -6.23
CA GLN A 310 -19.32 22.37 -6.90
C GLN A 310 -19.22 21.20 -5.92
N ALA A 311 -18.28 21.24 -4.96
CA ALA A 311 -18.17 20.24 -3.90
C ALA A 311 -19.40 20.22 -2.98
N ALA A 312 -19.95 21.39 -2.63
CA ALA A 312 -21.16 21.50 -1.83
C ALA A 312 -22.40 20.95 -2.57
N THR A 313 -22.51 21.22 -3.89
CA THR A 313 -23.58 20.69 -4.74
C THR A 313 -23.46 19.18 -4.92
N ALA A 314 -22.26 18.66 -5.16
CA ALA A 314 -21.99 17.22 -5.26
C ALA A 314 -22.29 16.48 -3.95
N ALA A 315 -22.02 17.09 -2.79
CA ALA A 315 -22.35 16.53 -1.49
C ALA A 315 -23.89 16.44 -1.24
N LYS A 316 -24.66 17.39 -1.78
CA LYS A 316 -26.14 17.36 -1.73
C LYS A 316 -26.73 16.27 -2.64
N VAL A 317 -26.14 16.07 -3.82
CA VAL A 317 -26.58 15.04 -4.79
C VAL A 317 -26.26 13.63 -4.27
N LYS A 318 -25.18 13.44 -3.51
CA LYS A 318 -24.84 12.14 -2.87
C LYS A 318 -25.91 11.59 -1.92
N LYS A 319 -26.83 12.41 -1.42
CA LYS A 319 -27.93 11.95 -0.55
C LYS A 319 -29.03 11.20 -1.30
N HIS A 320 -29.07 11.24 -2.64
CA HIS A 320 -30.18 10.69 -3.43
C HIS A 320 -29.79 9.66 -4.49
N THR A 321 -28.50 9.44 -4.74
CA THR A 321 -28.05 8.44 -5.70
C THR A 321 -26.82 7.71 -5.17
N SER A 322 -26.89 6.40 -5.10
CA SER A 322 -25.76 5.47 -4.84
C SER A 322 -24.77 5.40 -6.02
N GLY A 323 -24.63 6.48 -6.78
CA GLY A 323 -23.71 6.64 -7.90
C GLY A 323 -22.52 7.49 -7.50
N ILE A 324 -21.31 6.97 -7.75
CA ILE A 324 -20.07 7.75 -7.71
C ILE A 324 -20.24 8.91 -8.69
N THR A 325 -20.36 10.14 -8.20
CA THR A 325 -20.16 11.33 -9.04
C THR A 325 -18.72 11.26 -9.55
N GLN A 326 -18.54 10.87 -10.81
CA GLN A 326 -17.23 10.84 -11.46
C GLN A 326 -16.72 12.27 -11.55
N THR A 327 -15.83 12.66 -10.65
CA THR A 327 -15.10 13.92 -10.70
C THR A 327 -13.91 13.79 -11.66
N GLY A 328 -14.04 13.05 -12.74
CA GLY A 328 -12.97 12.79 -13.68
C GLY A 328 -13.46 12.17 -14.98
N TRP A 329 -12.60 12.17 -15.96
CA TRP A 329 -12.76 11.51 -17.24
C TRP A 329 -11.69 10.40 -17.37
N GLY A 330 -12.08 9.28 -17.97
CA GLY A 330 -11.16 8.19 -18.27
C GLY A 330 -11.56 7.46 -19.54
N MET A 331 -10.58 7.03 -20.30
CA MET A 331 -10.74 6.30 -21.54
C MET A 331 -9.69 5.19 -21.65
N GLU A 332 -10.10 4.05 -22.16
CA GLU A 332 -9.22 2.95 -22.55
C GLU A 332 -9.30 2.75 -24.06
N ALA A 333 -8.15 2.61 -24.72
CA ALA A 333 -8.03 2.25 -26.12
C ALA A 333 -7.21 0.97 -26.27
N ARG A 334 -7.67 0.07 -27.15
CA ARG A 334 -6.94 -1.12 -27.57
C ARG A 334 -6.34 -0.87 -28.97
N PHE A 335 -5.13 -1.35 -29.18
CA PHE A 335 -4.40 -1.16 -30.44
C PHE A 335 -3.47 -2.35 -30.72
N ARG A 336 -2.89 -2.39 -31.90
CA ARG A 336 -1.85 -3.39 -32.22
C ARG A 336 -0.65 -3.18 -31.32
N SER A 337 -0.10 -4.25 -30.74
CA SER A 337 1.03 -4.20 -29.82
C SER A 337 2.15 -3.30 -30.33
N ALA A 338 2.53 -2.31 -29.51
CA ALA A 338 3.55 -1.31 -29.82
C ALA A 338 4.38 -0.95 -28.59
N GLN A 339 5.61 -0.51 -28.80
CA GLN A 339 6.47 0.07 -27.76
C GLN A 339 7.10 1.40 -28.19
N ASP A 340 6.94 1.77 -29.45
CA ASP A 340 7.46 3.01 -29.99
C ASP A 340 6.62 4.21 -29.53
N THR A 341 7.31 5.31 -29.29
CA THR A 341 6.69 6.50 -28.70
C THR A 341 5.69 7.17 -29.66
N LEU A 342 5.92 7.09 -30.99
CA LEU A 342 5.06 7.76 -31.98
C LEU A 342 3.69 7.10 -32.04
N THR A 343 3.64 5.78 -32.19
CA THR A 343 2.39 5.01 -32.16
C THR A 343 1.62 5.25 -30.87
N LEU A 344 2.32 5.24 -29.72
CA LEU A 344 1.67 5.48 -28.43
C LEU A 344 1.15 6.93 -28.28
N LEU A 345 1.82 7.93 -28.88
CA LEU A 345 1.35 9.31 -28.92
C LEU A 345 0.11 9.47 -29.80
N GLU A 346 0.02 8.80 -30.92
CA GLU A 346 -1.17 8.80 -31.79
C GLU A 346 -2.38 8.25 -31.03
N VAL A 347 -2.19 7.15 -30.28
CA VAL A 347 -3.24 6.57 -29.43
C VAL A 347 -3.64 7.55 -28.32
N LEU A 348 -2.68 8.17 -27.62
CA LEU A 348 -2.95 9.17 -26.59
C LEU A 348 -3.75 10.34 -27.18
N GLN A 349 -3.38 10.84 -28.35
CA GLN A 349 -4.05 11.94 -29.04
C GLN A 349 -5.49 11.57 -29.43
N ALA A 350 -5.71 10.34 -29.91
CA ALA A 350 -7.02 9.83 -30.24
C ALA A 350 -7.92 9.73 -28.99
N CYS A 351 -7.38 9.25 -27.86
CA CYS A 351 -8.09 9.26 -26.57
C CYS A 351 -8.41 10.69 -26.13
N TRP A 352 -7.44 11.60 -26.18
CA TRP A 352 -7.58 12.98 -25.72
C TRP A 352 -8.66 13.76 -26.45
N ARG A 353 -8.79 13.57 -27.79
CA ARG A 353 -9.82 14.20 -28.60
C ARG A 353 -11.25 13.84 -28.21
N GLN A 354 -11.43 12.70 -27.53
CA GLN A 354 -12.74 12.25 -27.06
C GLN A 354 -13.07 12.76 -25.64
N ARG A 355 -12.18 13.55 -25.07
CA ARG A 355 -12.42 14.16 -23.76
C ARG A 355 -13.54 15.23 -23.89
N PRO A 356 -14.56 15.21 -23.03
CA PRO A 356 -15.54 16.28 -23.01
C PRO A 356 -14.84 17.62 -22.66
N HIS A 357 -15.07 18.61 -23.48
CA HIS A 357 -14.64 19.97 -23.18
C HIS A 357 -15.44 20.48 -21.98
N GLY A 358 -14.75 20.79 -20.88
CA GLY A 358 -15.33 21.31 -19.65
C GLY A 358 -15.19 22.81 -19.58
#